data_6e83111e59cf38b5b6222a8d65bcb525
#
_entry.id   6e83111e59cf38b5b6222a8d65bcb525
#
_cell.length_a   1.000
_cell.length_b   1.000
_cell.length_c   1.000
_cell.angle_alpha   90.00
_cell.angle_beta   90.00
_cell.angle_gamma   90.00
#
_symmetry.space_group_name_H-M   'P 1'
#
loop_
_entity.id
_entity.type
_entity.pdbx_description
1 polymer ?
#
loop_
_entity_poly.entity_id
_entity_poly.type
_entity_poly.pdbx_seq_one_letter_code
_entity_poly.pdbx_strand_id
1 'polypeptide(L)'
;MNIARRGLAALVSAAILIPASVEFADRAISTWSFAELHRPKEAIWLTWIVEPLPPAAAIILALAGLAVLGGWRPGYWSRVAITTCVALLVAITIKEQLKYAFGRTWPETWLTPHNPSWISDQAFGFTFFHGGQGWGSFPSGHMTAITAPVAVLWQALPRLRVVWLALPILVAVGLIGADYHFLGDIIAGSYLGTACGVGVASFALRKAAA
;
A
#
# COMPACT_ATOMS: atom_id res chain seq x y z
N MET A 1 -23.46 -8.44 7.30
CA MET A 1 -22.81 -7.43 8.15
C MET A 1 -22.80 -6.11 7.40
N ASN A 2 -23.34 -5.04 7.96
CA ASN A 2 -23.41 -3.69 7.37
C ASN A 2 -21.99 -3.13 7.11
N ILE A 3 -21.81 -2.28 6.06
CA ILE A 3 -20.53 -1.67 5.70
C ILE A 3 -19.89 -0.92 6.87
N ALA A 4 -20.70 -0.19 7.64
CA ALA A 4 -20.22 0.52 8.84
C ALA A 4 -19.60 -0.44 9.87
N ARG A 5 -20.22 -1.59 10.12
CA ARG A 5 -19.66 -2.61 11.04
C ARG A 5 -18.38 -3.24 10.52
N ARG A 6 -18.27 -3.44 9.19
CA ARG A 6 -17.02 -3.92 8.58
C ARG A 6 -15.91 -2.89 8.68
N GLY A 7 -16.21 -1.62 8.42
CA GLY A 7 -15.26 -0.52 8.57
C GLY A 7 -14.77 -0.38 10.02
N LEU A 8 -15.68 -0.42 10.99
CA LEU A 8 -15.31 -0.39 12.40
C LEU A 8 -14.45 -1.57 12.81
N ALA A 9 -14.80 -2.79 12.41
CA ALA A 9 -13.98 -3.98 12.68
C ALA A 9 -12.57 -3.86 12.08
N ALA A 10 -12.45 -3.33 10.86
CA ALA A 10 -11.16 -3.07 10.22
C ALA A 10 -10.34 -2.03 10.99
N LEU A 11 -10.95 -0.92 11.42
CA LEU A 11 -10.28 0.11 12.22
C LEU A 11 -9.81 -0.45 13.57
N VAL A 12 -10.65 -1.20 14.27
CA VAL A 12 -10.29 -1.82 15.56
C VAL A 12 -9.14 -2.82 15.36
N SER A 13 -9.21 -3.68 14.33
CA SER A 13 -8.12 -4.62 14.06
C SER A 13 -6.82 -3.91 13.67
N ALA A 14 -6.86 -2.83 12.91
CA ALA A 14 -5.68 -2.03 12.60
C ALA A 14 -5.08 -1.38 13.87
N ALA A 15 -5.94 -0.81 14.73
CA ALA A 15 -5.53 -0.18 16.00
C ALA A 15 -4.91 -1.17 16.99
N ILE A 16 -5.16 -2.47 16.83
CA ILE A 16 -4.53 -3.53 17.66
C ILE A 16 -3.29 -4.09 16.95
N LEU A 17 -3.43 -4.50 15.68
CA LEU A 17 -2.38 -5.25 14.98
C LEU A 17 -1.15 -4.39 14.68
N ILE A 18 -1.34 -3.10 14.34
CA ILE A 18 -0.21 -2.22 14.02
C ILE A 18 0.67 -1.99 15.27
N PRO A 19 0.16 -1.51 16.41
CA PRO A 19 0.97 -1.36 17.61
C PRO A 19 1.55 -2.68 18.11
N ALA A 20 0.80 -3.76 18.06
CA ALA A 20 1.29 -5.08 18.44
C ALA A 20 2.46 -5.53 17.54
N SER A 21 2.40 -5.29 16.24
CA SER A 21 3.52 -5.58 15.33
C SER A 21 4.74 -4.73 15.66
N VAL A 22 4.55 -3.42 15.86
CA VAL A 22 5.64 -2.50 16.21
C VAL A 22 6.35 -2.93 17.50
N GLU A 23 5.60 -3.33 18.52
CA GLU A 23 6.16 -3.68 19.81
C GLU A 23 6.82 -5.06 19.81
N PHE A 24 6.18 -6.08 19.22
CA PHE A 24 6.57 -7.48 19.42
C PHE A 24 7.20 -8.15 18.20
N ALA A 25 6.96 -7.66 16.96
CA ALA A 25 7.31 -8.40 15.76
C ALA A 25 8.32 -7.68 14.85
N ASP A 26 8.24 -6.39 14.71
CA ASP A 26 8.97 -5.64 13.68
C ASP A 26 10.48 -5.82 13.76
N ARG A 27 11.06 -5.60 14.93
CA ARG A 27 12.51 -5.76 15.15
C ARG A 27 12.96 -7.20 14.96
N ALA A 28 12.21 -8.14 15.51
CA ALA A 28 12.56 -9.56 15.45
C ALA A 28 12.52 -10.09 14.01
N ILE A 29 11.49 -9.74 13.25
CA ILE A 29 11.35 -10.15 11.84
C ILE A 29 12.42 -9.50 10.97
N SER A 30 12.69 -8.20 11.14
CA SER A 30 13.74 -7.50 10.40
C SER A 30 15.12 -8.10 10.68
N THR A 31 15.46 -8.31 11.95
CA THR A 31 16.74 -8.94 12.34
C THR A 31 16.87 -10.36 11.76
N TRP A 32 15.81 -11.15 11.83
CA TRP A 32 15.77 -12.49 11.24
C TRP A 32 15.92 -12.45 9.71
N SER A 33 15.15 -11.58 9.03
CA SER A 33 15.22 -11.44 7.58
C SER A 33 16.60 -11.04 7.10
N PHE A 34 17.22 -10.08 7.78
CA PHE A 34 18.58 -9.64 7.46
C PHE A 34 19.60 -10.77 7.66
N ALA A 35 19.54 -11.50 8.79
CA ALA A 35 20.48 -12.54 9.16
C ALA A 35 20.36 -13.81 8.30
N GLU A 36 19.14 -14.21 7.93
CA GLU A 36 18.89 -15.51 7.30
C GLU A 36 18.65 -15.40 5.78
N LEU A 37 17.98 -14.35 5.34
CA LEU A 37 17.61 -14.22 3.93
C LEU A 37 18.63 -13.43 3.10
N HIS A 38 19.41 -12.54 3.73
CA HIS A 38 20.46 -11.76 3.06
C HIS A 38 19.98 -10.98 1.84
N ARG A 39 18.73 -10.51 1.83
CA ARG A 39 18.11 -9.71 0.75
C ARG A 39 18.18 -10.39 -0.62
N PRO A 40 17.57 -11.55 -0.83
CA PRO A 40 17.65 -12.27 -2.09
C PRO A 40 17.04 -11.44 -3.23
N LYS A 41 17.62 -11.53 -4.42
CA LYS A 41 17.16 -10.77 -5.60
C LYS A 41 15.68 -11.05 -5.93
N GLU A 42 15.23 -12.27 -5.70
CA GLU A 42 13.86 -12.71 -5.90
C GLU A 42 12.88 -11.92 -5.05
N ALA A 43 13.23 -11.63 -3.80
CA ALA A 43 12.42 -10.79 -2.92
C ALA A 43 12.32 -9.35 -3.45
N ILE A 44 13.44 -8.79 -3.95
CA ILE A 44 13.45 -7.46 -4.56
C ILE A 44 12.56 -7.43 -5.81
N TRP A 45 12.61 -8.44 -6.67
CA TRP A 45 11.78 -8.51 -7.88
C TRP A 45 10.27 -8.53 -7.56
N LEU A 46 9.89 -9.17 -6.46
CA LEU A 46 8.48 -9.15 -6.01
C LEU A 46 7.98 -7.74 -5.68
N THR A 47 8.86 -6.85 -5.24
CA THR A 47 8.46 -5.45 -4.96
C THR A 47 8.26 -4.65 -6.25
N TRP A 48 8.95 -5.01 -7.35
CA TRP A 48 8.83 -4.33 -8.64
C TRP A 48 7.46 -4.47 -9.31
N ILE A 49 6.63 -5.42 -8.87
CA ILE A 49 5.23 -5.56 -9.33
C ILE A 49 4.46 -4.24 -9.17
N VAL A 50 4.82 -3.43 -8.20
CA VAL A 50 4.10 -2.19 -7.85
C VAL A 50 4.61 -0.97 -8.63
N GLU A 51 5.88 -0.96 -9.02
CA GLU A 51 6.55 0.20 -9.62
C GLU A 51 5.83 0.80 -10.86
N PRO A 52 5.29 0.00 -11.81
CA PRO A 52 4.62 0.55 -12.96
C PRO A 52 3.20 1.09 -12.67
N LEU A 53 2.61 0.77 -11.51
CA LEU A 53 1.21 1.09 -11.25
C LEU A 53 0.93 2.60 -11.16
N PRO A 54 1.71 3.43 -10.43
CA PRO A 54 1.44 4.85 -10.32
C PRO A 54 1.56 5.60 -11.67
N PRO A 55 2.65 5.45 -12.46
CA PRO A 55 2.74 6.12 -13.75
C PRO A 55 1.68 5.62 -14.74
N ALA A 56 1.39 4.33 -14.77
CA ALA A 56 0.32 3.78 -15.61
C ALA A 56 -1.05 4.38 -15.25
N ALA A 57 -1.36 4.48 -13.95
CA ALA A 57 -2.61 5.08 -13.51
C ALA A 57 -2.73 6.55 -13.93
N ALA A 58 -1.66 7.34 -13.80
CA ALA A 58 -1.64 8.73 -14.25
C ALA A 58 -1.89 8.86 -15.76
N ILE A 59 -1.22 8.04 -16.58
CA ILE A 59 -1.40 8.02 -18.02
C ILE A 59 -2.84 7.62 -18.40
N ILE A 60 -3.37 6.55 -17.78
CA ILE A 60 -4.74 6.08 -18.05
C ILE A 60 -5.76 7.18 -17.72
N LEU A 61 -5.60 7.85 -16.57
CA LEU A 61 -6.53 8.93 -16.20
C LEU A 61 -6.42 10.15 -17.11
N ALA A 62 -5.21 10.53 -17.53
CA ALA A 62 -5.02 11.61 -18.49
C ALA A 62 -5.70 11.31 -19.83
N LEU A 63 -5.47 10.11 -20.38
CA LEU A 63 -6.09 9.66 -21.63
C LEU A 63 -7.62 9.55 -21.52
N ALA A 64 -8.12 9.00 -20.41
CA ALA A 64 -9.56 8.92 -20.16
C ALA A 64 -10.20 10.32 -20.05
N GLY A 65 -9.53 11.26 -19.37
CA GLY A 65 -9.98 12.64 -19.29
C GLY A 65 -10.08 13.32 -20.66
N LEU A 66 -9.05 13.20 -21.50
CA LEU A 66 -9.06 13.72 -22.87
C LEU A 66 -10.16 13.07 -23.70
N ALA A 67 -10.36 11.75 -23.59
CA ALA A 67 -11.41 11.06 -24.31
C ALA A 67 -12.82 11.53 -23.88
N VAL A 68 -13.05 11.77 -22.60
CA VAL A 68 -14.32 12.31 -22.08
C VAL A 68 -14.56 13.73 -22.58
N LEU A 69 -13.53 14.58 -22.63
CA LEU A 69 -13.62 15.91 -23.23
C LEU A 69 -13.96 15.84 -24.72
N GLY A 70 -13.49 14.78 -25.43
CA GLY A 70 -13.86 14.47 -26.82
C GLY A 70 -15.23 13.83 -26.97
N GLY A 71 -16.04 13.73 -25.92
CA GLY A 71 -17.41 13.19 -25.97
C GLY A 71 -17.53 11.69 -25.70
N TRP A 72 -16.43 11.00 -25.36
CA TRP A 72 -16.48 9.59 -24.98
C TRP A 72 -17.24 9.37 -23.66
N ARG A 73 -18.09 8.36 -23.68
CA ARG A 73 -18.85 7.95 -22.48
C ARG A 73 -18.33 6.59 -21.99
N PRO A 74 -17.66 6.53 -20.82
CA PRO A 74 -17.07 5.28 -20.33
C PRO A 74 -18.15 4.25 -20.01
N GLY A 75 -18.00 3.05 -20.58
CA GLY A 75 -18.78 1.86 -20.25
C GLY A 75 -18.35 1.29 -18.87
N TYR A 76 -18.98 0.21 -18.45
CA TYR A 76 -18.75 -0.40 -17.13
C TYR A 76 -17.26 -0.70 -16.86
N TRP A 77 -16.59 -1.40 -17.76
CA TRP A 77 -15.18 -1.79 -17.58
C TRP A 77 -14.22 -0.61 -17.59
N SER A 78 -14.50 0.39 -18.42
CA SER A 78 -13.72 1.64 -18.41
C SER A 78 -13.89 2.38 -17.09
N ARG A 79 -15.11 2.38 -16.52
CA ARG A 79 -15.35 2.95 -15.19
C ARG A 79 -14.63 2.18 -14.10
N VAL A 80 -14.59 0.85 -14.17
CA VAL A 80 -13.80 0.02 -13.24
C VAL A 80 -12.33 0.40 -13.34
N ALA A 81 -11.76 0.49 -14.55
CA ALA A 81 -10.35 0.87 -14.74
C ALA A 81 -10.05 2.27 -14.20
N ILE A 82 -10.88 3.26 -14.52
CA ILE A 82 -10.75 4.63 -14.00
C ILE A 82 -10.84 4.64 -12.47
N THR A 83 -11.82 3.93 -11.90
CA THR A 83 -12.00 3.83 -10.44
C THR A 83 -10.78 3.22 -9.77
N THR A 84 -10.18 2.20 -10.37
CA THR A 84 -8.96 1.54 -9.91
C THR A 84 -7.77 2.52 -9.88
N CYS A 85 -7.59 3.29 -10.95
CA CYS A 85 -6.54 4.30 -11.04
C CYS A 85 -6.77 5.44 -10.02
N VAL A 86 -7.99 5.93 -9.87
CA VAL A 86 -8.34 6.96 -8.88
C VAL A 86 -8.07 6.46 -7.47
N ALA A 87 -8.48 5.23 -7.14
CA ALA A 87 -8.24 4.64 -5.82
C ALA A 87 -6.75 4.57 -5.49
N LEU A 88 -5.92 4.17 -6.45
CA LEU A 88 -4.47 4.13 -6.31
C LEU A 88 -3.90 5.52 -6.02
N LEU A 89 -4.22 6.54 -6.83
CA LEU A 89 -3.66 7.88 -6.65
C LEU A 89 -4.13 8.54 -5.34
N VAL A 90 -5.40 8.35 -4.96
CA VAL A 90 -5.92 8.81 -3.66
C VAL A 90 -5.15 8.16 -2.52
N ALA A 91 -4.95 6.84 -2.57
CA ALA A 91 -4.23 6.10 -1.53
C ALA A 91 -2.77 6.56 -1.42
N ILE A 92 -2.07 6.77 -2.55
CA ILE A 92 -0.71 7.29 -2.58
C ILE A 92 -0.63 8.70 -1.96
N THR A 93 -1.56 9.58 -2.32
CA THR A 93 -1.59 10.95 -1.79
C THR A 93 -1.75 10.95 -0.27
N ILE A 94 -2.68 10.15 0.26
CA ILE A 94 -2.89 10.03 1.72
C ILE A 94 -1.65 9.40 2.39
N LYS A 95 -1.07 8.37 1.78
CA LYS A 95 0.16 7.72 2.27
C LYS A 95 1.30 8.74 2.47
N GLU A 96 1.52 9.66 1.53
CA GLU A 96 2.59 10.65 1.67
C GLU A 96 2.37 11.58 2.87
N GLN A 97 1.12 11.98 3.13
CA GLN A 97 0.80 12.78 4.33
C GLN A 97 1.03 11.98 5.62
N LEU A 98 0.69 10.69 5.62
CA LEU A 98 0.93 9.82 6.77
C LEU A 98 2.42 9.56 7.00
N LYS A 99 3.22 9.42 5.94
CA LYS A 99 4.68 9.32 6.08
C LYS A 99 5.27 10.53 6.80
N TYR A 100 4.87 11.73 6.41
CA TYR A 100 5.27 12.95 7.10
C TYR A 100 4.76 12.99 8.55
N ALA A 101 3.50 12.63 8.77
CA ALA A 101 2.89 12.68 10.10
C ALA A 101 3.57 11.72 11.10
N PHE A 102 3.97 10.54 10.65
CA PHE A 102 4.54 9.50 11.51
C PHE A 102 6.07 9.53 11.57
N GLY A 103 6.76 9.82 10.48
CA GLY A 103 8.22 9.95 10.45
C GLY A 103 8.95 8.72 10.97
N ARG A 104 8.74 7.53 10.38
CA ARG A 104 9.32 6.28 10.86
C ARG A 104 10.64 5.95 10.20
N THR A 105 11.62 5.48 10.97
CA THR A 105 12.89 4.92 10.50
C THR A 105 12.69 3.61 9.74
N TRP A 106 13.70 3.17 8.99
CA TRP A 106 13.65 1.99 8.13
C TRP A 106 14.24 0.74 8.81
N PRO A 107 13.90 -0.48 8.32
CA PRO A 107 14.59 -1.70 8.76
C PRO A 107 16.07 -1.65 8.47
N GLU A 108 16.47 -1.36 7.20
CA GLU A 108 17.83 -1.33 6.72
C GLU A 108 18.17 -0.02 6.00
N THR A 109 19.45 0.31 5.92
CA THR A 109 19.98 1.46 5.17
C THR A 109 20.09 1.10 3.69
N TRP A 110 19.37 1.82 2.82
CA TRP A 110 19.38 1.62 1.37
C TRP A 110 19.31 2.94 0.58
N LEU A 111 19.20 4.07 1.27
CA LEU A 111 19.23 5.40 0.67
C LEU A 111 20.64 5.99 0.66
N THR A 112 20.88 6.86 -0.30
CA THR A 112 22.08 7.70 -0.36
C THR A 112 21.65 9.17 -0.36
N PRO A 113 22.07 10.00 0.59
CA PRO A 113 22.93 9.65 1.74
C PRO A 113 22.26 8.70 2.74
N HIS A 114 23.06 8.15 3.66
CA HIS A 114 22.63 7.21 4.69
C HIS A 114 21.33 7.60 5.39
N ASN A 115 20.37 6.66 5.49
CA ASN A 115 19.14 6.81 6.26
C ASN A 115 19.25 6.09 7.61
N PRO A 116 18.64 6.63 8.69
CA PRO A 116 18.59 5.93 9.96
C PRO A 116 17.81 4.61 9.83
N SER A 117 18.38 3.53 10.36
CA SER A 117 17.82 2.20 10.25
C SER A 117 18.00 1.37 11.50
N TRP A 118 17.17 0.31 11.64
CA TRP A 118 17.27 -0.63 12.76
C TRP A 118 18.56 -1.46 12.68
N ILE A 119 18.86 -2.03 11.52
CA ILE A 119 19.99 -2.96 11.39
C ILE A 119 21.33 -2.22 11.53
N SER A 120 21.53 -1.12 10.80
CA SER A 120 22.83 -0.44 10.77
C SER A 120 23.05 0.50 11.97
N ASP A 121 22.00 1.16 12.45
CA ASP A 121 22.13 2.24 13.45
C ASP A 121 21.41 1.95 14.77
N GLN A 122 20.71 0.83 14.87
CA GLN A 122 19.80 0.53 15.99
C GLN A 122 18.69 1.60 16.17
N ALA A 123 18.41 2.35 15.10
CA ALA A 123 17.40 3.39 15.08
C ALA A 123 16.02 2.78 14.80
N PHE A 124 15.16 2.78 15.81
CA PHE A 124 13.80 2.23 15.71
C PHE A 124 12.78 3.14 16.39
N GLY A 125 11.78 3.56 15.65
CA GLY A 125 10.72 4.38 16.24
C GLY A 125 10.09 5.37 15.26
N PHE A 126 9.29 6.24 15.84
CA PHE A 126 8.56 7.30 15.15
C PHE A 126 9.06 8.66 15.59
N THR A 127 9.29 9.55 14.64
CA THR A 127 9.59 10.96 14.85
C THR A 127 8.51 11.77 14.18
N PHE A 128 7.42 12.01 14.89
CA PHE A 128 6.21 12.63 14.36
C PHE A 128 6.51 13.99 13.72
N PHE A 129 5.84 14.25 12.58
CA PHE A 129 5.97 15.46 11.77
C PHE A 129 7.39 15.68 11.25
N HIS A 130 8.13 14.60 11.02
CA HIS A 130 9.46 14.64 10.44
C HIS A 130 9.42 14.13 8.99
N GLY A 131 9.78 14.99 8.06
CA GLY A 131 9.80 14.69 6.64
C GLY A 131 11.14 14.13 6.16
N GLY A 132 11.16 13.76 4.89
CA GLY A 132 12.35 13.23 4.19
C GLY A 132 12.30 11.71 4.02
N GLN A 133 13.03 11.23 3.00
CA GLN A 133 13.02 9.82 2.63
C GLN A 133 13.54 8.91 3.75
N GLY A 134 14.50 9.36 4.55
CA GLY A 134 15.06 8.60 5.68
C GLY A 134 14.06 8.30 6.80
N TRP A 135 12.90 8.97 6.83
CA TRP A 135 11.87 8.83 7.86
C TRP A 135 10.53 8.38 7.27
N GLY A 136 10.56 7.85 6.07
CA GLY A 136 9.35 7.52 5.31
C GLY A 136 8.97 6.03 5.29
N SER A 137 9.32 5.23 6.29
CA SER A 137 9.00 3.80 6.31
C SER A 137 7.50 3.54 6.47
N PHE A 138 6.83 4.27 7.35
CA PHE A 138 5.43 4.04 7.71
C PHE A 138 4.47 5.06 7.10
N PRO A 139 3.34 4.62 6.55
CA PRO A 139 2.99 3.26 6.15
C PRO A 139 3.70 2.82 4.86
N SER A 140 3.77 1.50 4.59
CA SER A 140 4.39 0.97 3.37
C SER A 140 3.71 1.48 2.11
N GLY A 141 4.53 2.12 1.24
CA GLY A 141 4.07 2.64 -0.04
C GLY A 141 3.67 1.54 -1.02
N HIS A 142 4.46 0.47 -1.10
CA HIS A 142 4.20 -0.68 -1.96
C HIS A 142 2.89 -1.38 -1.57
N MET A 143 2.67 -1.61 -0.26
CA MET A 143 1.43 -2.23 0.19
C MET A 143 0.21 -1.34 -0.07
N THR A 144 0.34 -0.04 0.18
CA THR A 144 -0.73 0.93 -0.15
C THR A 144 -1.06 0.91 -1.64
N ALA A 145 -0.04 0.91 -2.50
CA ALA A 145 -0.20 0.97 -3.95
C ALA A 145 -0.75 -0.33 -4.57
N ILE A 146 -0.47 -1.50 -4.00
CA ILE A 146 -1.04 -2.76 -4.49
C ILE A 146 -2.44 -3.02 -3.94
N THR A 147 -2.70 -2.71 -2.68
CA THR A 147 -3.99 -3.05 -2.05
C THR A 147 -5.14 -2.13 -2.45
N ALA A 148 -4.87 -0.87 -2.81
CA ALA A 148 -5.91 0.05 -3.28
C ALA A 148 -6.58 -0.41 -4.60
N PRO A 149 -5.84 -0.68 -5.71
CA PRO A 149 -6.43 -1.25 -6.92
C PRO A 149 -7.03 -2.64 -6.68
N VAL A 150 -6.37 -3.49 -5.91
CA VAL A 150 -6.87 -4.83 -5.60
C VAL A 150 -8.22 -4.76 -4.89
N ALA A 151 -8.45 -3.83 -3.98
CA ALA A 151 -9.73 -3.69 -3.29
C ALA A 151 -10.89 -3.27 -4.23
N VAL A 152 -10.62 -2.51 -5.29
CA VAL A 152 -11.59 -2.21 -6.35
C VAL A 152 -11.86 -3.47 -7.19
N LEU A 153 -10.81 -4.14 -7.65
CA LEU A 153 -10.90 -5.33 -8.50
C LEU A 153 -11.54 -6.51 -7.77
N TRP A 154 -11.34 -6.65 -6.48
CA TRP A 154 -12.01 -7.64 -5.64
C TRP A 154 -13.54 -7.53 -5.69
N GLN A 155 -14.06 -6.32 -5.80
CA GLN A 155 -15.49 -6.05 -5.90
C GLN A 155 -16.00 -6.23 -7.34
N ALA A 156 -15.24 -5.77 -8.32
CA ALA A 156 -15.62 -5.80 -9.73
C ALA A 156 -15.46 -7.19 -10.38
N LEU A 157 -14.47 -7.97 -9.93
CA LEU A 157 -14.09 -9.28 -10.51
C LEU A 157 -13.97 -10.35 -9.42
N PRO A 158 -15.11 -10.76 -8.78
CA PRO A 158 -15.07 -11.68 -7.66
C PRO A 158 -14.59 -13.09 -8.01
N ARG A 159 -14.62 -13.47 -9.29
CA ARG A 159 -14.11 -14.78 -9.75
C ARG A 159 -12.59 -14.90 -9.64
N LEU A 160 -11.88 -13.76 -9.58
CA LEU A 160 -10.43 -13.71 -9.50
C LEU A 160 -9.89 -13.39 -8.08
N ARG A 161 -10.68 -13.62 -7.05
CA ARG A 161 -10.29 -13.29 -5.65
C ARG A 161 -8.99 -13.93 -5.19
N VAL A 162 -8.71 -15.14 -5.66
CA VAL A 162 -7.44 -15.82 -5.35
C VAL A 162 -6.25 -15.02 -5.90
N VAL A 163 -6.35 -14.52 -7.14
CA VAL A 163 -5.33 -13.68 -7.77
C VAL A 163 -5.18 -12.36 -7.00
N TRP A 164 -6.32 -11.73 -6.68
CA TRP A 164 -6.32 -10.47 -5.93
C TRP A 164 -5.74 -10.60 -4.51
N LEU A 165 -5.85 -11.76 -3.89
CA LEU A 165 -5.22 -12.04 -2.60
C LEU A 165 -3.72 -12.36 -2.76
N ALA A 166 -3.35 -13.11 -3.79
CA ALA A 166 -1.97 -13.52 -4.02
C ALA A 166 -1.05 -12.32 -4.28
N LEU A 167 -1.49 -11.30 -5.04
CA LEU A 167 -0.66 -10.15 -5.39
C LEU A 167 -0.11 -9.38 -4.17
N PRO A 168 -0.92 -8.91 -3.21
CA PRO A 168 -0.40 -8.23 -2.03
C PRO A 168 0.41 -9.16 -1.13
N ILE A 169 0.12 -10.47 -1.07
CA ILE A 169 0.94 -11.43 -0.33
C ILE A 169 2.34 -11.53 -0.94
N LEU A 170 2.45 -11.64 -2.25
CA LEU A 170 3.75 -11.69 -2.94
C LEU A 170 4.56 -10.42 -2.69
N VAL A 171 3.93 -9.25 -2.78
CA VAL A 171 4.59 -7.97 -2.46
C VAL A 171 5.02 -7.92 -1.00
N ALA A 172 4.19 -8.37 -0.05
CA ALA A 172 4.54 -8.40 1.37
C ALA A 172 5.73 -9.32 1.65
N VAL A 173 5.77 -10.51 1.04
CA VAL A 173 6.92 -11.44 1.11
C VAL A 173 8.17 -10.78 0.53
N GLY A 174 8.06 -10.09 -0.60
CA GLY A 174 9.15 -9.33 -1.18
C GLY A 174 9.69 -8.24 -0.26
N LEU A 175 8.80 -7.47 0.38
CA LEU A 175 9.18 -6.38 1.27
C LEU A 175 9.88 -6.85 2.55
N ILE A 176 9.42 -7.97 3.12
CA ILE A 176 10.08 -8.59 4.28
C ILE A 176 11.42 -9.20 3.87
N GLY A 177 11.45 -9.98 2.78
CA GLY A 177 12.67 -10.65 2.33
C GLY A 177 13.76 -9.69 1.84
N ALA A 178 13.38 -8.52 1.33
CA ALA A 178 14.31 -7.46 0.95
C ALA A 178 14.70 -6.54 2.13
N ASP A 179 14.09 -6.73 3.29
CA ASP A 179 14.21 -5.88 4.48
C ASP A 179 13.93 -4.39 4.21
N TYR A 180 12.93 -4.14 3.35
CA TYR A 180 12.52 -2.79 2.97
C TYR A 180 11.52 -2.17 3.93
N HIS A 181 10.67 -2.98 4.57
CA HIS A 181 9.63 -2.49 5.47
C HIS A 181 9.45 -3.41 6.69
N PHE A 182 9.18 -2.82 7.83
CA PHE A 182 8.70 -3.55 8.99
C PHE A 182 7.31 -4.16 8.74
N LEU A 183 6.98 -5.23 9.47
CA LEU A 183 5.66 -5.85 9.37
C LEU A 183 4.52 -4.87 9.69
N GLY A 184 4.70 -4.01 10.69
CA GLY A 184 3.74 -2.97 11.03
C GLY A 184 3.47 -1.98 9.90
N ASP A 185 4.50 -1.62 9.09
CA ASP A 185 4.36 -0.76 7.92
C ASP A 185 3.52 -1.43 6.84
N ILE A 186 3.76 -2.73 6.62
CA ILE A 186 3.05 -3.57 5.65
C ILE A 186 1.57 -3.69 6.03
N ILE A 187 1.28 -3.95 7.29
CA ILE A 187 -0.08 -4.01 7.82
C ILE A 187 -0.78 -2.66 7.63
N ALA A 188 -0.14 -1.56 8.04
CA ALA A 188 -0.70 -0.22 7.92
C ALA A 188 -0.98 0.17 6.47
N GLY A 189 -0.03 -0.08 5.55
CA GLY A 189 -0.20 0.16 4.12
C GLY A 189 -1.34 -0.66 3.52
N SER A 190 -1.50 -1.92 3.96
CA SER A 190 -2.60 -2.80 3.53
C SER A 190 -3.95 -2.26 3.95
N TYR A 191 -4.10 -1.81 5.18
CA TYR A 191 -5.34 -1.19 5.67
C TYR A 191 -5.65 0.11 4.93
N LEU A 192 -4.66 0.97 4.77
CA LEU A 192 -4.82 2.25 4.07
C LEU A 192 -5.29 2.05 2.63
N GLY A 193 -4.57 1.25 1.85
CA GLY A 193 -4.91 1.00 0.46
C GLY A 193 -6.27 0.34 0.31
N THR A 194 -6.57 -0.67 1.14
CA THR A 194 -7.88 -1.34 1.14
C THR A 194 -9.01 -0.37 1.47
N ALA A 195 -8.85 0.48 2.48
CA ALA A 195 -9.85 1.47 2.85
C ALA A 195 -10.13 2.48 1.72
N CYS A 196 -9.07 3.00 1.09
CA CYS A 196 -9.19 3.89 -0.07
C CYS A 196 -9.87 3.19 -1.25
N GLY A 197 -9.44 1.97 -1.59
CA GLY A 197 -10.01 1.20 -2.69
C GLY A 197 -11.50 0.88 -2.49
N VAL A 198 -11.88 0.42 -1.29
CA VAL A 198 -13.28 0.16 -0.93
C VAL A 198 -14.10 1.45 -0.94
N GLY A 199 -13.57 2.54 -0.39
CA GLY A 199 -14.24 3.84 -0.34
C GLY A 199 -14.53 4.36 -1.74
N VAL A 200 -13.52 4.44 -2.61
CA VAL A 200 -13.65 4.94 -3.98
C VAL A 200 -14.59 4.06 -4.81
N ALA A 201 -14.45 2.72 -4.71
CA ALA A 201 -15.33 1.79 -5.41
C ALA A 201 -16.78 1.91 -4.96
N SER A 202 -17.02 2.06 -3.67
CA SER A 202 -18.36 2.23 -3.11
C SER A 202 -19.05 3.51 -3.59
N PHE A 203 -18.27 4.56 -3.83
CA PHE A 203 -18.79 5.83 -4.36
C PHE A 203 -19.02 5.78 -5.87
N ALA A 204 -18.03 5.26 -6.63
CA ALA A 204 -18.04 5.35 -8.10
C ALA A 204 -18.85 4.23 -8.77
N LEU A 205 -18.84 3.00 -8.26
CA LEU A 205 -19.46 1.85 -8.90
C LEU A 205 -20.91 1.59 -8.49
N ARG A 206 -21.33 2.01 -7.27
CA ARG A 206 -22.72 1.84 -6.83
C ARG A 206 -23.72 2.76 -7.54
N LYS A 207 -23.33 4.01 -7.83
CA LYS A 207 -24.19 4.96 -8.56
C LYS A 207 -24.49 4.56 -10.02
N ALA A 208 -23.84 3.53 -10.52
CA ALA A 208 -24.00 3.07 -11.90
C ALA A 208 -24.97 1.88 -12.03
N ALA A 209 -25.47 1.35 -10.92
CA ALA A 209 -26.43 0.23 -10.88
C ALA A 209 -27.87 0.68 -10.52
N ALA A 210 -28.06 1.98 -10.26
CA ALA A 210 -29.35 2.64 -10.04
C ALA A 210 -29.74 3.52 -11.24
#